data_e56d7aa7d60ec70a9736526d0620dcc2
#
_entry.id   e56d7aa7d60ec70a9736526d0620dcc2
#
_cell.length_a   1.000
_cell.length_b   1.000
_cell.length_c   1.000
_cell.angle_alpha   90.00
_cell.angle_beta   90.00
_cell.angle_gamma   90.00
#
_symmetry.space_group_name_H-M   'P 1'
#
loop_
_entity.id
_entity.type
_entity.pdbx_description
1 polymer ?
#
loop_
_entity_poly.entity_id
_entity_poly.type
_entity_poly.pdbx_seq_one_letter_code
_entity_poly.pdbx_strand_id
1 'polypeptide(L)'
;VEAVQDAGVVVTGAGGGIGAALARRFAAEGARVVVNDLDADRARAVAEEIGGIAVPGDASRIVEEARDALGGTVDVYCANAGLGSGGTEAAPEEVWANAWDVNVMAHVRAAHALIPAWLERGSGRFVSTVSAAGLLSMIGAAPYSVTKHGAYAFAEWLSLTYRHRGLKVHAICPQGVRTDMLTAAGSAGELVLAPTAVAPEAVADALFEGIAEDRFLILPHPEVAAYYQARAADPDRWMTNMNHLQQKWEADA
;
A
#
# COMPACT_ATOMS: atom_id res chain seq x y z
N VAL A 1 15.37 9.99 9.29
CA VAL A 1 15.31 10.92 8.14
C VAL A 1 14.71 12.22 8.65
N GLU A 2 15.43 13.34 8.55
CA GLU A 2 15.04 14.67 9.07
C GLU A 2 13.59 15.07 8.64
N ALA A 3 13.13 14.58 7.51
CA ALA A 3 11.80 14.86 6.94
C ALA A 3 10.61 14.22 7.70
N VAL A 4 10.82 13.37 8.70
CA VAL A 4 9.75 12.69 9.45
C VAL A 4 9.90 12.78 10.97
N GLN A 5 10.97 13.39 11.46
CA GLN A 5 11.15 13.63 12.91
C GLN A 5 10.05 14.57 13.41
N ASP A 6 9.44 14.21 14.54
CA ASP A 6 8.30 14.90 15.15
C ASP A 6 7.02 14.99 14.28
N ALA A 7 7.03 14.39 13.07
CA ALA A 7 5.89 14.40 12.18
C ALA A 7 4.71 13.59 12.76
N GLY A 8 3.49 14.06 12.53
CA GLY A 8 2.27 13.30 12.77
C GLY A 8 2.03 12.30 11.62
N VAL A 9 2.14 11.02 11.91
CA VAL A 9 2.05 9.93 10.90
C VAL A 9 0.85 9.04 11.20
N VAL A 10 0.07 8.73 10.19
CA VAL A 10 -1.03 7.76 10.27
C VAL A 10 -0.68 6.57 9.38
N VAL A 11 -0.77 5.36 9.91
CA VAL A 11 -0.61 4.12 9.14
C VAL A 11 -1.86 3.27 9.28
N THR A 12 -2.53 2.99 8.16
CA THR A 12 -3.73 2.14 8.14
C THR A 12 -3.38 0.68 7.88
N GLY A 13 -4.16 -0.27 8.43
CA GLY A 13 -3.84 -1.70 8.38
C GLY A 13 -2.51 -2.00 9.08
N ALA A 14 -2.24 -1.31 10.19
CA ALA A 14 -0.95 -1.34 10.87
C ALA A 14 -0.89 -2.32 12.04
N GLY A 15 -1.93 -3.14 12.25
CA GLY A 15 -1.92 -4.24 13.23
C GLY A 15 -1.02 -5.42 12.83
N GLY A 16 -0.42 -5.40 11.63
CA GLY A 16 0.48 -6.46 11.18
C GLY A 16 1.14 -6.17 9.82
N GLY A 17 1.94 -7.10 9.36
CA GLY A 17 2.55 -7.09 8.04
C GLY A 17 3.30 -5.80 7.70
N ILE A 18 3.10 -5.32 6.46
CA ILE A 18 3.74 -4.09 5.96
C ILE A 18 3.37 -2.88 6.82
N GLY A 19 2.09 -2.76 7.21
CA GLY A 19 1.63 -1.62 8.01
C GLY A 19 2.34 -1.52 9.36
N ALA A 20 2.49 -2.64 10.07
CA ALA A 20 3.22 -2.67 11.34
C ALA A 20 4.71 -2.34 11.15
N ALA A 21 5.35 -2.84 10.08
CA ALA A 21 6.74 -2.52 9.76
C ALA A 21 6.91 -1.01 9.43
N LEU A 22 5.99 -0.43 8.68
CA LEU A 22 5.97 1.02 8.43
C LEU A 22 5.81 1.81 9.74
N ALA A 23 4.86 1.43 10.59
CA ALA A 23 4.62 2.10 11.87
C ALA A 23 5.88 2.07 12.77
N ARG A 24 6.52 0.90 12.92
CA ARG A 24 7.78 0.74 13.65
C ARG A 24 8.88 1.63 13.07
N ARG A 25 9.04 1.63 11.75
CA ARG A 25 10.08 2.41 11.11
C ARG A 25 9.87 3.91 11.29
N PHE A 26 8.64 4.43 11.12
CA PHE A 26 8.35 5.83 11.38
C PHE A 26 8.60 6.22 12.84
N ALA A 27 8.20 5.39 13.79
CA ALA A 27 8.47 5.62 15.20
C ALA A 27 9.97 5.64 15.53
N ALA A 28 10.74 4.72 14.95
CA ALA A 28 12.21 4.68 15.11
C ALA A 28 12.90 5.94 14.55
N GLU A 29 12.30 6.61 13.59
CA GLU A 29 12.78 7.89 13.02
C GLU A 29 12.23 9.12 13.80
N GLY A 30 11.56 8.90 14.94
CA GLY A 30 11.11 9.97 15.83
C GLY A 30 9.74 10.56 15.48
N ALA A 31 8.94 9.91 14.64
CA ALA A 31 7.59 10.36 14.33
C ALA A 31 6.59 10.00 15.45
N ARG A 32 5.53 10.79 15.58
CA ARG A 32 4.34 10.46 16.39
C ARG A 32 3.38 9.65 15.53
N VAL A 33 3.22 8.36 15.84
CA VAL A 33 2.53 7.42 14.96
C VAL A 33 1.16 7.04 15.49
N VAL A 34 0.14 7.22 14.66
CA VAL A 34 -1.18 6.60 14.82
C VAL A 34 -1.17 5.24 14.09
N VAL A 35 -1.49 4.19 14.84
CA VAL A 35 -1.66 2.82 14.39
C VAL A 35 -3.15 2.54 14.22
N ASN A 36 -3.60 2.38 12.98
CA ASN A 36 -4.98 2.02 12.68
C ASN A 36 -5.07 0.58 12.16
N ASP A 37 -6.05 -0.16 12.63
CA ASP A 37 -6.45 -1.46 12.10
C ASP A 37 -7.92 -1.70 12.44
N LEU A 38 -8.61 -2.57 11.65
CA LEU A 38 -9.96 -3.05 12.00
C LEU A 38 -9.94 -3.88 13.27
N ASP A 39 -8.87 -4.66 13.49
CA ASP A 39 -8.63 -5.41 14.70
C ASP A 39 -8.04 -4.47 15.77
N ALA A 40 -8.88 -4.13 16.74
CA ALA A 40 -8.52 -3.20 17.80
C ALA A 40 -7.37 -3.70 18.70
N ASP A 41 -7.29 -5.01 18.92
CA ASP A 41 -6.26 -5.59 19.79
C ASP A 41 -4.90 -5.60 19.08
N ARG A 42 -4.88 -5.93 17.79
CA ARG A 42 -3.69 -5.83 16.95
C ARG A 42 -3.20 -4.38 16.85
N ALA A 43 -4.10 -3.42 16.65
CA ALA A 43 -3.74 -2.00 16.62
C ALA A 43 -3.11 -1.53 17.95
N ARG A 44 -3.72 -1.91 19.09
CA ARG A 44 -3.21 -1.57 20.42
C ARG A 44 -1.85 -2.19 20.70
N ALA A 45 -1.67 -3.46 20.35
CA ALA A 45 -0.40 -4.16 20.57
C ALA A 45 0.78 -3.50 19.84
N VAL A 46 0.59 -3.13 18.56
CA VAL A 46 1.63 -2.42 17.81
C VAL A 46 1.83 -0.99 18.34
N ALA A 47 0.75 -0.28 18.68
CA ALA A 47 0.87 1.08 19.25
C ALA A 47 1.63 1.08 20.57
N GLU A 48 1.35 0.14 21.48
CA GLU A 48 2.06 -0.01 22.75
C GLU A 48 3.56 -0.32 22.54
N GLU A 49 3.86 -1.22 21.60
CA GLU A 49 5.25 -1.60 21.26
C GLU A 49 6.09 -0.40 20.83
N ILE A 50 5.50 0.52 20.03
CA ILE A 50 6.25 1.65 19.45
C ILE A 50 6.08 2.97 20.23
N GLY A 51 5.33 2.97 21.32
CA GLY A 51 4.95 4.21 22.03
C GLY A 51 4.05 5.13 21.21
N GLY A 52 3.26 4.55 20.27
CA GLY A 52 2.33 5.25 19.40
C GLY A 52 0.91 5.33 19.97
N ILE A 53 -0.03 5.73 19.11
CA ILE A 53 -1.44 5.93 19.47
C ILE A 53 -2.29 4.95 18.66
N ALA A 54 -3.09 4.10 19.31
CA ALA A 54 -4.02 3.23 18.63
C ALA A 54 -5.31 3.98 18.28
N VAL A 55 -5.72 3.94 17.01
CA VAL A 55 -7.00 4.43 16.52
C VAL A 55 -7.65 3.28 15.71
N PRO A 56 -8.33 2.33 16.39
CA PRO A 56 -8.97 1.21 15.71
C PRO A 56 -10.17 1.66 14.87
N GLY A 57 -10.44 0.94 13.80
CA GLY A 57 -11.63 1.17 12.99
C GLY A 57 -11.38 1.11 11.48
N ASP A 58 -12.41 1.44 10.73
CA ASP A 58 -12.38 1.43 9.27
C ASP A 58 -11.45 2.53 8.72
N ALA A 59 -10.39 2.12 8.02
CA ALA A 59 -9.39 2.99 7.42
C ALA A 59 -9.98 4.09 6.52
N SER A 60 -11.19 3.88 5.98
CA SER A 60 -11.86 4.85 5.12
C SER A 60 -12.46 6.04 5.89
N ARG A 61 -12.47 6.01 7.22
CA ARG A 61 -13.20 6.99 8.07
C ARG A 61 -12.37 7.57 9.21
N ILE A 62 -11.15 7.09 9.44
CA ILE A 62 -10.36 7.42 10.64
C ILE A 62 -9.61 8.75 10.59
N VAL A 63 -9.63 9.48 9.49
CA VAL A 63 -8.76 10.65 9.30
C VAL A 63 -8.96 11.71 10.37
N GLU A 64 -10.21 12.04 10.70
CA GLU A 64 -10.51 13.06 11.71
C GLU A 64 -10.08 12.62 13.11
N GLU A 65 -10.41 11.38 13.49
CA GLU A 65 -10.05 10.81 14.78
C GLU A 65 -8.50 10.70 14.92
N ALA A 66 -7.82 10.28 13.88
CA ALA A 66 -6.36 10.23 13.84
C ALA A 66 -5.72 11.62 13.91
N ARG A 67 -6.34 12.62 13.27
CA ARG A 67 -5.91 14.03 13.35
C ARG A 67 -6.02 14.54 14.79
N ASP A 68 -7.15 14.31 15.45
CA ASP A 68 -7.37 14.71 16.84
C ASP A 68 -6.37 14.04 17.78
N ALA A 69 -6.13 12.74 17.59
CA ALA A 69 -5.14 11.98 18.36
C ALA A 69 -3.70 12.53 18.21
N LEU A 70 -3.38 13.10 17.05
CA LEU A 70 -2.09 13.73 16.77
C LEU A 70 -2.03 15.22 17.19
N GLY A 71 -3.08 15.76 17.79
CA GLY A 71 -3.11 17.17 18.21
C GLY A 71 -3.38 18.14 17.04
N GLY A 72 -4.08 17.69 16.01
CA GLY A 72 -4.60 18.53 14.92
C GLY A 72 -3.85 18.45 13.59
N THR A 73 -2.67 17.81 13.53
CA THR A 73 -1.87 17.78 12.31
C THR A 73 -1.49 16.37 11.89
N VAL A 74 -1.83 16.01 10.66
CA VAL A 74 -1.31 14.83 9.95
C VAL A 74 -0.32 15.30 8.90
N ASP A 75 0.93 14.87 9.01
CA ASP A 75 2.01 15.21 8.07
C ASP A 75 2.21 14.13 7.02
N VAL A 76 2.08 12.87 7.44
CA VAL A 76 2.21 11.70 6.58
C VAL A 76 1.01 10.80 6.77
N TYR A 77 0.41 10.35 5.68
CA TYR A 77 -0.65 9.36 5.69
C TYR A 77 -0.26 8.16 4.83
N CYS A 78 -0.13 7.00 5.46
CA CYS A 78 0.13 5.73 4.79
C CYS A 78 -1.20 4.98 4.60
N ALA A 79 -1.77 5.11 3.42
CA ALA A 79 -2.91 4.34 2.95
C ALA A 79 -2.42 2.91 2.62
N ASN A 80 -2.32 2.08 3.67
CA ASN A 80 -1.74 0.74 3.58
C ASN A 80 -2.78 -0.37 3.76
N ALA A 81 -3.90 -0.12 4.47
CA ALA A 81 -4.98 -1.09 4.57
C ALA A 81 -5.41 -1.59 3.19
N GLY A 82 -5.56 -2.89 3.05
CA GLY A 82 -5.92 -3.50 1.78
C GLY A 82 -6.40 -4.93 1.93
N LEU A 83 -7.19 -5.37 0.96
CA LEU A 83 -7.68 -6.75 0.83
C LEU A 83 -6.99 -7.46 -0.33
N GLY A 84 -6.50 -8.67 -0.07
CA GLY A 84 -6.13 -9.62 -1.10
C GLY A 84 -7.38 -10.36 -1.56
N SER A 85 -7.90 -10.03 -2.74
CA SER A 85 -9.11 -10.66 -3.28
C SER A 85 -8.73 -11.51 -4.48
N GLY A 86 -8.74 -12.83 -4.31
CA GLY A 86 -8.65 -13.79 -5.40
C GLY A 86 -9.93 -13.81 -6.25
N GLY A 87 -9.91 -14.63 -7.30
CA GLY A 87 -11.04 -14.89 -8.17
C GLY A 87 -10.87 -14.36 -9.59
N THR A 88 -11.79 -14.81 -10.44
CA THR A 88 -11.88 -14.45 -11.86
C THR A 88 -12.96 -13.38 -12.07
N GLU A 89 -13.37 -13.15 -13.31
CA GLU A 89 -14.54 -12.32 -13.67
C GLU A 89 -15.85 -12.82 -13.04
N ALA A 90 -15.90 -14.10 -12.69
CA ALA A 90 -17.07 -14.74 -12.05
C ALA A 90 -17.10 -14.53 -10.52
N ALA A 91 -16.13 -13.84 -9.93
CA ALA A 91 -16.17 -13.50 -8.50
C ALA A 91 -17.47 -12.74 -8.17
N PRO A 92 -18.12 -13.02 -7.01
CA PRO A 92 -19.33 -12.32 -6.59
C PRO A 92 -19.14 -10.79 -6.62
N GLU A 93 -20.19 -10.05 -6.97
CA GLU A 93 -20.15 -8.60 -7.08
C GLU A 93 -19.72 -7.92 -5.76
N GLU A 94 -20.09 -8.52 -4.61
CA GLU A 94 -19.67 -8.04 -3.30
C GLU A 94 -18.15 -8.12 -3.09
N VAL A 95 -17.47 -9.12 -3.67
CA VAL A 95 -16.00 -9.25 -3.61
C VAL A 95 -15.35 -8.10 -4.37
N TRP A 96 -15.89 -7.76 -5.55
CA TRP A 96 -15.45 -6.61 -6.33
C TRP A 96 -15.69 -5.30 -5.61
N ALA A 97 -16.90 -5.11 -5.06
CA ALA A 97 -17.28 -3.90 -4.34
C ALA A 97 -16.42 -3.69 -3.09
N ASN A 98 -16.20 -4.73 -2.28
CA ASN A 98 -15.36 -4.66 -1.09
C ASN A 98 -13.89 -4.38 -1.44
N ALA A 99 -13.34 -5.06 -2.47
CA ALA A 99 -11.99 -4.82 -2.92
C ALA A 99 -11.83 -3.36 -3.41
N TRP A 100 -12.80 -2.83 -4.14
CA TRP A 100 -12.80 -1.44 -4.60
C TRP A 100 -12.89 -0.45 -3.45
N ASP A 101 -13.79 -0.69 -2.50
CA ASP A 101 -14.00 0.21 -1.36
C ASP A 101 -12.73 0.33 -0.50
N VAL A 102 -12.08 -0.79 -0.19
CA VAL A 102 -10.89 -0.82 0.67
C VAL A 102 -9.62 -0.42 -0.12
N ASN A 103 -9.36 -1.02 -1.28
CA ASN A 103 -8.09 -0.82 -1.98
C ASN A 103 -8.01 0.50 -2.75
N VAL A 104 -9.17 1.13 -3.07
CA VAL A 104 -9.23 2.37 -3.85
C VAL A 104 -9.92 3.49 -3.09
N MET A 105 -11.18 3.29 -2.68
CA MET A 105 -11.98 4.38 -2.12
C MET A 105 -11.50 4.85 -0.76
N ALA A 106 -10.89 3.97 0.05
CA ALA A 106 -10.26 4.39 1.30
C ALA A 106 -9.12 5.40 1.05
N HIS A 107 -8.30 5.18 0.00
CA HIS A 107 -7.26 6.13 -0.40
C HIS A 107 -7.86 7.46 -0.87
N VAL A 108 -8.93 7.40 -1.68
CA VAL A 108 -9.62 8.60 -2.19
C VAL A 108 -10.23 9.42 -1.05
N ARG A 109 -10.91 8.77 -0.11
CA ARG A 109 -11.53 9.44 1.06
C ARG A 109 -10.48 10.08 1.96
N ALA A 110 -9.38 9.38 2.23
CA ALA A 110 -8.28 9.92 3.02
C ALA A 110 -7.64 11.16 2.35
N ALA A 111 -7.36 11.07 1.06
CA ALA A 111 -6.83 12.20 0.29
C ALA A 111 -7.80 13.39 0.28
N HIS A 112 -9.10 13.13 0.10
CA HIS A 112 -10.14 14.19 0.13
C HIS A 112 -10.14 14.96 1.47
N ALA A 113 -9.97 14.25 2.59
CA ALA A 113 -9.96 14.86 3.92
C ALA A 113 -8.64 15.59 4.25
N LEU A 114 -7.51 15.18 3.67
CA LEU A 114 -6.18 15.69 4.03
C LEU A 114 -5.67 16.80 3.10
N ILE A 115 -5.94 16.69 1.80
CA ILE A 115 -5.35 17.57 0.78
C ILE A 115 -5.65 19.04 1.01
N PRO A 116 -6.86 19.50 1.38
CA PRO A 116 -7.11 20.93 1.60
C PRO A 116 -6.13 21.57 2.59
N ALA A 117 -5.95 20.96 3.77
CA ALA A 117 -5.02 21.44 4.78
C ALA A 117 -3.55 21.35 4.35
N TRP A 118 -3.18 20.30 3.62
CA TRP A 118 -1.83 20.15 3.08
C TRP A 118 -1.49 21.19 2.02
N LEU A 119 -2.44 21.55 1.17
CA LEU A 119 -2.25 22.58 0.15
C LEU A 119 -2.20 23.98 0.74
N GLU A 120 -2.94 24.24 1.82
CA GLU A 120 -2.92 25.52 2.53
C GLU A 120 -1.55 25.75 3.18
N ARG A 121 -0.96 24.73 3.83
CA ARG A 121 0.37 24.84 4.45
C ARG A 121 1.54 24.59 3.49
N GLY A 122 1.28 24.15 2.25
CA GLY A 122 2.31 23.87 1.25
C GLY A 122 3.14 22.59 1.53
N SER A 123 2.64 21.67 2.36
CA SER A 123 3.36 20.44 2.70
C SER A 123 2.42 19.30 3.13
N GLY A 124 2.71 18.09 2.67
CA GLY A 124 2.03 16.85 3.04
C GLY A 124 2.62 15.67 2.30
N ARG A 125 2.49 14.47 2.88
CA ARG A 125 3.01 13.24 2.28
C ARG A 125 1.96 12.14 2.27
N PHE A 126 1.63 11.64 1.09
CA PHE A 126 0.72 10.52 0.89
C PHE A 126 1.51 9.28 0.43
N VAL A 127 1.45 8.21 1.19
CA VAL A 127 2.06 6.92 0.85
C VAL A 127 0.95 5.94 0.53
N SER A 128 0.95 5.39 -0.67
CA SER A 128 -0.02 4.38 -1.11
C SER A 128 0.66 3.01 -1.18
N THR A 129 0.23 2.04 -0.37
CA THR A 129 0.64 0.64 -0.52
C THR A 129 -0.18 0.00 -1.63
N VAL A 130 0.38 0.01 -2.83
CA VAL A 130 -0.21 -0.58 -4.02
C VAL A 130 0.11 -2.08 -4.08
N SER A 131 0.82 -2.52 -5.05
CA SER A 131 1.37 -3.88 -5.30
C SER A 131 2.02 -3.90 -6.68
N ALA A 132 2.91 -4.84 -6.95
CA ALA A 132 3.33 -5.18 -8.31
C ALA A 132 2.12 -5.55 -9.19
N ALA A 133 1.04 -6.10 -8.60
CA ALA A 133 -0.23 -6.35 -9.29
C ALA A 133 -0.94 -5.08 -9.80
N GLY A 134 -0.58 -3.90 -9.32
CA GLY A 134 -1.03 -2.60 -9.84
C GLY A 134 -0.24 -2.13 -11.06
N LEU A 135 0.87 -2.79 -11.38
CA LEU A 135 1.70 -2.54 -12.55
C LEU A 135 1.64 -3.67 -13.58
N LEU A 136 1.41 -4.93 -13.13
CA LEU A 136 1.63 -6.14 -13.93
C LEU A 136 0.41 -7.03 -14.08
N SER A 137 -0.59 -6.99 -13.28
CA SER A 137 -1.68 -7.95 -13.11
C SER A 137 -1.21 -9.29 -12.50
N MET A 138 -2.02 -9.84 -11.60
CA MET A 138 -1.76 -11.09 -10.91
C MET A 138 -2.69 -12.19 -11.42
N ILE A 139 -2.14 -13.35 -11.75
CA ILE A 139 -2.88 -14.56 -12.11
C ILE A 139 -3.81 -14.97 -10.95
N GLY A 140 -5.03 -15.38 -11.28
CA GLY A 140 -6.02 -15.85 -10.29
C GLY A 140 -6.60 -14.76 -9.36
N ALA A 141 -6.33 -13.48 -9.62
CA ALA A 141 -6.75 -12.39 -8.74
C ALA A 141 -7.21 -11.15 -9.53
N ALA A 142 -8.30 -11.30 -10.30
CA ALA A 142 -8.83 -10.22 -11.12
C ALA A 142 -9.31 -9.01 -10.31
N PRO A 143 -10.14 -9.15 -9.24
CA PRO A 143 -10.56 -8.01 -8.43
C PRO A 143 -9.38 -7.28 -7.79
N TYR A 144 -8.39 -8.03 -7.29
CA TYR A 144 -7.18 -7.45 -6.70
C TYR A 144 -6.37 -6.65 -7.73
N SER A 145 -6.11 -7.25 -8.89
CA SER A 145 -5.33 -6.61 -9.97
C SER A 145 -5.98 -5.30 -10.43
N VAL A 146 -7.30 -5.32 -10.69
CA VAL A 146 -8.04 -4.13 -11.13
C VAL A 146 -7.99 -3.02 -10.07
N THR A 147 -8.22 -3.38 -8.80
CA THR A 147 -8.23 -2.38 -7.72
C THR A 147 -6.83 -1.83 -7.42
N LYS A 148 -5.78 -2.64 -7.53
CA LYS A 148 -4.40 -2.16 -7.35
C LYS A 148 -3.92 -1.29 -8.51
N HIS A 149 -4.37 -1.54 -9.77
CA HIS A 149 -4.18 -0.59 -10.87
C HIS A 149 -4.93 0.73 -10.59
N GLY A 150 -6.15 0.67 -10.06
CA GLY A 150 -6.92 1.85 -9.65
C GLY A 150 -6.20 2.68 -8.58
N ALA A 151 -5.67 2.01 -7.54
CA ALA A 151 -4.89 2.67 -6.48
C ALA A 151 -3.60 3.31 -7.01
N TYR A 152 -2.90 2.63 -7.92
CA TYR A 152 -1.71 3.18 -8.57
C TYR A 152 -2.04 4.44 -9.39
N ALA A 153 -3.05 4.35 -10.26
CA ALA A 153 -3.49 5.48 -11.09
C ALA A 153 -3.93 6.68 -10.23
N PHE A 154 -4.59 6.43 -9.10
CA PHE A 154 -4.97 7.49 -8.17
C PHE A 154 -3.75 8.15 -7.51
N ALA A 155 -2.78 7.37 -7.04
CA ALA A 155 -1.53 7.90 -6.48
C ALA A 155 -0.73 8.71 -7.52
N GLU A 156 -0.63 8.21 -8.76
CA GLU A 156 -0.01 8.90 -9.88
C GLU A 156 -0.69 10.23 -10.16
N TRP A 157 -2.04 10.24 -10.25
CA TRP A 157 -2.82 11.45 -10.47
C TRP A 157 -2.60 12.49 -9.36
N LEU A 158 -2.55 12.06 -8.09
CA LEU A 158 -2.25 12.95 -6.96
C LEU A 158 -0.87 13.61 -7.12
N SER A 159 0.14 12.81 -7.48
CA SER A 159 1.50 13.31 -7.69
C SER A 159 1.57 14.32 -8.84
N LEU A 160 0.99 13.97 -10.00
CA LEU A 160 0.93 14.85 -11.17
C LEU A 160 0.23 16.17 -10.85
N THR A 161 -0.86 16.10 -10.08
CA THR A 161 -1.72 17.27 -9.83
C THR A 161 -1.14 18.22 -8.78
N TYR A 162 -0.50 17.71 -7.72
CA TYR A 162 -0.20 18.52 -6.54
C TYR A 162 1.29 18.61 -6.16
N ARG A 163 2.19 17.91 -6.87
CA ARG A 163 3.63 17.92 -6.54
C ARG A 163 4.21 19.34 -6.51
N HIS A 164 3.83 20.20 -7.44
CA HIS A 164 4.26 21.59 -7.52
C HIS A 164 3.73 22.46 -6.37
N ARG A 165 2.76 21.96 -5.61
CA ARG A 165 2.17 22.62 -4.44
C ARG A 165 2.65 22.04 -3.11
N GLY A 166 3.75 21.27 -3.12
CA GLY A 166 4.40 20.72 -1.93
C GLY A 166 3.86 19.36 -1.47
N LEU A 167 2.93 18.73 -2.20
CA LEU A 167 2.48 17.38 -1.89
C LEU A 167 3.48 16.35 -2.41
N LYS A 168 3.97 15.50 -1.52
CA LYS A 168 4.82 14.35 -1.83
C LYS A 168 3.98 13.08 -1.87
N VAL A 169 4.09 12.30 -2.93
CA VAL A 169 3.34 11.05 -3.09
C VAL A 169 4.30 9.90 -3.41
N HIS A 170 4.14 8.79 -2.71
CA HIS A 170 4.91 7.57 -2.92
C HIS A 170 3.97 6.39 -3.14
N ALA A 171 4.19 5.62 -4.19
CA ALA A 171 3.48 4.38 -4.49
C ALA A 171 4.41 3.19 -4.23
N ILE A 172 4.16 2.41 -3.19
CA ILE A 172 4.91 1.19 -2.89
C ILE A 172 4.28 0.05 -3.67
N CYS A 173 5.06 -0.61 -4.52
CA CYS A 173 4.61 -1.70 -5.38
C CYS A 173 5.41 -3.00 -5.09
N PRO A 174 5.20 -3.66 -3.94
CA PRO A 174 5.85 -4.91 -3.61
C PRO A 174 5.25 -6.08 -4.40
N GLN A 175 6.05 -7.13 -4.60
CA GLN A 175 5.59 -8.49 -4.94
C GLN A 175 5.20 -9.27 -3.67
N GLY A 176 5.69 -10.49 -3.50
CA GLY A 176 5.49 -11.29 -2.30
C GLY A 176 6.12 -10.66 -1.07
N VAL A 177 5.34 -10.49 -0.01
CA VAL A 177 5.84 -10.06 1.30
C VAL A 177 5.36 -11.06 2.34
N ARG A 178 6.24 -11.55 3.21
CA ARG A 178 5.93 -12.55 4.25
C ARG A 178 4.94 -11.96 5.28
N THR A 179 3.65 -12.12 4.99
CA THR A 179 2.51 -11.61 5.77
C THR A 179 1.37 -12.62 5.74
N ASP A 180 0.39 -12.44 6.60
CA ASP A 180 -0.85 -13.25 6.60
C ASP A 180 -1.53 -13.25 5.21
N MET A 181 -1.45 -12.13 4.49
CA MET A 181 -2.03 -12.00 3.13
C MET A 181 -1.36 -12.95 2.13
N LEU A 182 -0.04 -13.12 2.20
CA LEU A 182 0.68 -14.07 1.34
C LEU A 182 0.27 -15.51 1.65
N THR A 183 0.17 -15.86 2.94
CA THR A 183 -0.30 -17.19 3.38
C THR A 183 -1.72 -17.46 2.90
N ALA A 184 -2.58 -16.46 2.90
CA ALA A 184 -3.98 -16.58 2.43
C ALA A 184 -4.12 -16.64 0.89
N ALA A 185 -3.06 -16.34 0.12
CA ALA A 185 -3.12 -16.32 -1.34
C ALA A 185 -3.11 -17.74 -1.99
N GLY A 186 -2.93 -18.79 -1.21
CA GLY A 186 -3.00 -20.19 -1.67
C GLY A 186 -1.95 -20.54 -2.74
N SER A 187 -2.26 -21.52 -3.61
CA SER A 187 -1.31 -22.07 -4.60
C SER A 187 -0.76 -21.02 -5.57
N ALA A 188 -1.55 -20.02 -5.98
CA ALA A 188 -1.08 -18.93 -6.84
C ALA A 188 -0.04 -18.05 -6.11
N GLY A 189 -0.26 -17.78 -4.81
CA GLY A 189 0.71 -17.08 -3.97
C GLY A 189 2.00 -17.87 -3.78
N GLU A 190 1.90 -19.17 -3.54
CA GLU A 190 3.05 -20.07 -3.39
C GLU A 190 3.89 -20.15 -4.67
N LEU A 191 3.26 -20.29 -5.82
CA LEU A 191 3.96 -20.42 -7.10
C LEU A 191 4.63 -19.12 -7.54
N VAL A 192 3.95 -17.99 -7.43
CA VAL A 192 4.36 -16.72 -8.06
C VAL A 192 5.07 -15.78 -7.07
N LEU A 193 4.64 -15.77 -5.82
CA LEU A 193 5.07 -14.75 -4.85
C LEU A 193 6.03 -15.26 -3.78
N ALA A 194 5.86 -16.51 -3.32
CA ALA A 194 6.64 -17.01 -2.19
C ALA A 194 8.14 -17.14 -2.49
N PRO A 195 8.61 -17.54 -3.71
CA PRO A 195 10.04 -17.71 -3.97
C PRO A 195 10.88 -16.44 -3.79
N THR A 196 10.30 -15.27 -4.04
CA THR A 196 10.97 -13.96 -3.95
C THR A 196 10.47 -13.12 -2.77
N ALA A 197 9.66 -13.69 -1.88
CA ALA A 197 9.03 -12.93 -0.81
C ALA A 197 10.05 -12.33 0.16
N VAL A 198 9.95 -11.03 0.37
CA VAL A 198 10.77 -10.26 1.31
C VAL A 198 10.08 -10.13 2.67
N ALA A 199 10.83 -9.70 3.68
CA ALA A 199 10.27 -9.33 4.97
C ALA A 199 9.52 -7.99 4.88
N PRO A 200 8.47 -7.76 5.71
CA PRO A 200 7.79 -6.47 5.77
C PRO A 200 8.72 -5.28 6.04
N GLU A 201 9.78 -5.49 6.81
CA GLU A 201 10.80 -4.48 7.14
C GLU A 201 11.54 -4.01 5.88
N ALA A 202 11.83 -4.90 4.93
CA ALA A 202 12.47 -4.52 3.67
C ALA A 202 11.58 -3.57 2.82
N VAL A 203 10.25 -3.69 2.95
CA VAL A 203 9.31 -2.75 2.31
C VAL A 203 9.37 -1.38 2.97
N ALA A 204 9.46 -1.33 4.30
CA ALA A 204 9.61 -0.09 5.05
C ALA A 204 10.96 0.58 4.73
N ASP A 205 12.05 -0.18 4.67
CA ASP A 205 13.37 0.34 4.30
C ASP A 205 13.36 0.95 2.88
N ALA A 206 12.79 0.24 1.91
CA ALA A 206 12.65 0.75 0.53
C ALA A 206 11.83 2.05 0.46
N LEU A 207 10.77 2.19 1.30
CA LEU A 207 10.04 3.45 1.39
C LEU A 207 10.95 4.57 1.90
N PHE A 208 11.72 4.35 2.96
CA PHE A 208 12.57 5.38 3.54
C PHE A 208 13.72 5.82 2.62
N GLU A 209 14.28 4.90 1.84
CA GLU A 209 15.18 5.25 0.75
C GLU A 209 14.48 6.13 -0.29
N GLY A 210 13.26 5.76 -0.69
CA GLY A 210 12.46 6.54 -1.62
C GLY A 210 12.04 7.92 -1.08
N ILE A 211 11.79 8.04 0.22
CA ILE A 211 11.53 9.34 0.87
C ILE A 211 12.76 10.24 0.80
N ALA A 212 13.95 9.69 1.08
CA ALA A 212 15.20 10.44 1.03
C ALA A 212 15.51 10.96 -0.38
N GLU A 213 15.14 10.23 -1.41
CA GLU A 213 15.37 10.56 -2.82
C GLU A 213 14.17 11.24 -3.51
N ASP A 214 13.07 11.49 -2.80
CA ASP A 214 11.80 12.02 -3.35
C ASP A 214 11.26 11.20 -4.53
N ARG A 215 11.44 9.86 -4.49
CA ARG A 215 10.95 8.94 -5.51
C ARG A 215 9.43 8.71 -5.38
N PHE A 216 8.71 8.76 -6.50
CA PHE A 216 7.29 8.40 -6.56
C PHE A 216 7.10 6.89 -6.48
N LEU A 217 7.75 6.13 -7.37
CA LEU A 217 7.60 4.68 -7.48
C LEU A 217 8.65 3.99 -6.60
N ILE A 218 8.17 3.21 -5.64
CA ILE A 218 8.98 2.44 -4.70
C ILE A 218 8.83 0.95 -5.02
N LEU A 219 9.92 0.32 -5.40
CA LEU A 219 9.97 -1.09 -5.78
C LEU A 219 10.86 -1.88 -4.80
N PRO A 220 10.27 -2.50 -3.75
CA PRO A 220 11.03 -3.34 -2.82
C PRO A 220 11.66 -4.58 -3.49
N HIS A 221 11.13 -4.96 -4.66
CA HIS A 221 11.61 -6.05 -5.51
C HIS A 221 12.18 -5.46 -6.80
N PRO A 222 13.51 -5.40 -6.96
CA PRO A 222 14.15 -4.73 -8.11
C PRO A 222 13.73 -5.30 -9.47
N GLU A 223 13.42 -6.60 -9.55
CA GLU A 223 12.99 -7.29 -10.76
C GLU A 223 11.65 -6.75 -11.33
N VAL A 224 10.79 -6.16 -10.48
CA VAL A 224 9.52 -5.57 -10.92
C VAL A 224 9.76 -4.44 -11.93
N ALA A 225 10.84 -3.69 -11.80
CA ALA A 225 11.20 -2.64 -12.76
C ALA A 225 11.41 -3.23 -14.17
N ALA A 226 12.15 -4.34 -14.27
CA ALA A 226 12.42 -5.02 -15.53
C ALA A 226 11.13 -5.61 -16.14
N TYR A 227 10.26 -6.20 -15.32
CA TYR A 227 8.96 -6.71 -15.77
C TYR A 227 8.05 -5.61 -16.31
N TYR A 228 7.99 -4.48 -15.60
CA TYR A 228 7.18 -3.33 -16.00
C TYR A 228 7.67 -2.73 -17.32
N GLN A 229 8.99 -2.62 -17.50
CA GLN A 229 9.61 -2.19 -18.76
C GLN A 229 9.32 -3.18 -19.91
N ALA A 230 9.45 -4.49 -19.68
CA ALA A 230 9.18 -5.52 -20.68
C ALA A 230 7.72 -5.49 -21.12
N ARG A 231 6.76 -5.33 -20.18
CA ARG A 231 5.34 -5.17 -20.49
C ARG A 231 5.07 -3.94 -21.36
N ALA A 232 5.70 -2.82 -21.08
CA ALA A 232 5.52 -1.58 -21.84
C ALA A 232 6.16 -1.64 -23.22
N ALA A 233 7.31 -2.31 -23.36
CA ALA A 233 8.06 -2.41 -24.60
C ALA A 233 7.39 -3.35 -25.63
N ASP A 234 6.81 -4.46 -25.19
CA ASP A 234 6.14 -5.45 -26.05
C ASP A 234 4.97 -6.10 -25.30
N PRO A 235 3.79 -5.44 -25.30
CA PRO A 235 2.61 -5.95 -24.60
C PRO A 235 2.13 -7.32 -25.08
N ASP A 236 2.22 -7.59 -26.37
CA ASP A 236 1.72 -8.86 -26.96
C ASP A 236 2.59 -10.04 -26.54
N ARG A 237 3.90 -9.86 -26.56
CA ARG A 237 4.84 -10.85 -26.05
C ARG A 237 4.67 -11.06 -24.53
N TRP A 238 4.45 -9.98 -23.79
CA TRP A 238 4.16 -10.06 -22.36
C TRP A 238 2.92 -10.91 -22.09
N MET A 239 1.79 -10.64 -22.79
CA MET A 239 0.55 -11.39 -22.63
C MET A 239 0.72 -12.87 -23.00
N THR A 240 1.48 -13.18 -24.03
CA THR A 240 1.80 -14.58 -24.41
C THR A 240 2.55 -15.29 -23.29
N ASN A 241 3.58 -14.67 -22.72
CA ASN A 241 4.35 -15.25 -21.62
C ASN A 241 3.51 -15.45 -20.36
N MET A 242 2.70 -14.46 -19.99
CA MET A 242 1.80 -14.56 -18.84
C MET A 242 0.71 -15.61 -19.02
N ASN A 243 0.21 -15.79 -20.24
CA ASN A 243 -0.74 -16.86 -20.53
C ASN A 243 -0.10 -18.25 -20.41
N HIS A 244 1.15 -18.43 -20.80
CA HIS A 244 1.87 -19.68 -20.54
C HIS A 244 2.03 -19.96 -19.02
N LEU A 245 2.23 -18.93 -18.22
CA LEU A 245 2.28 -19.06 -16.75
C LEU A 245 0.90 -19.43 -16.19
N GLN A 246 -0.18 -18.83 -16.71
CA GLN A 246 -1.55 -19.18 -16.36
C GLN A 246 -1.85 -20.67 -16.65
N GLN A 247 -1.45 -21.18 -17.84
CA GLN A 247 -1.63 -22.58 -18.19
C GLN A 247 -0.90 -23.54 -17.23
N LYS A 248 0.31 -23.17 -16.80
CA LYS A 248 1.04 -23.97 -15.81
C LYS A 248 0.31 -23.99 -14.46
N TRP A 249 -0.13 -22.83 -14.00
CA TRP A 249 -0.88 -22.73 -12.75
C TRP A 249 -2.17 -23.57 -12.78
N GLU A 250 -2.91 -23.55 -13.89
CA GLU A 250 -4.12 -24.37 -14.07
C GLU A 250 -3.82 -25.87 -14.10
N ALA A 251 -2.66 -26.27 -14.60
CA ALA A 251 -2.26 -27.69 -14.64
C ALA A 251 -1.81 -28.23 -13.28
N ASP A 252 -1.36 -27.34 -12.37
CA ASP A 252 -0.86 -27.67 -11.03
C ASP A 252 -1.95 -27.49 -9.94
N ALA A 253 -3.13 -26.92 -10.28
CA ALA A 253 -4.24 -26.64 -9.39
C ALA A 253 -5.25 -27.79 -9.33
#